data_663c270d76f5d3d3631b59daccfa4261
#
_entry.id   663c270d76f5d3d3631b59daccfa4261
#
_cell.length_a   1.000
_cell.length_b   1.000
_cell.length_c   1.000
_cell.angle_alpha   90.00
_cell.angle_beta   90.00
_cell.angle_gamma   90.00
#
_symmetry.space_group_name_H-M   'P 1'
#
loop_
_entity.id
_entity.type
_entity.pdbx_description
1 polymer ?
#
loop_
_entity_poly.entity_id
_entity_poly.type
_entity_poly.pdbx_seq_one_letter_code
_entity_poly.pdbx_strand_id
1 'polypeptide(L)'
;MMLTAKQEKIETAEERVAFIEDAIAADGLENVEVRIFSNLLVEFAREVGATAVVKGLRASSDFEYEFEMAQLNHKLDPEIESFYVFARSNYSFLSSTGVKEMAIFNADISDLVPAPVAAALADRLGRR
;
A
#
# COMPACT_ATOMS: atom_id res chain seq x y z
N MET A 1 -7.17 -4.90 15.49
CA MET A 1 -6.74 -3.60 16.02
C MET A 1 -7.74 -2.54 15.57
N MET A 2 -8.51 -1.99 16.51
CA MET A 2 -9.41 -0.88 16.19
C MET A 2 -8.55 0.33 15.83
N LEU A 3 -8.56 0.72 14.55
CA LEU A 3 -8.14 2.04 14.15
C LEU A 3 -9.17 3.01 14.71
N THR A 4 -8.83 3.66 15.82
CA THR A 4 -9.64 4.78 16.30
C THR A 4 -9.70 5.84 15.23
N ALA A 5 -10.86 6.45 15.02
CA ALA A 5 -11.18 7.46 14.02
C ALA A 5 -10.34 8.77 14.09
N LYS A 6 -9.19 8.75 14.76
CA LYS A 6 -8.28 9.86 15.00
C LYS A 6 -6.88 9.72 14.40
N GLN A 7 -6.62 8.73 13.57
CA GLN A 7 -5.44 8.82 12.72
C GLN A 7 -5.79 9.75 11.55
N GLU A 8 -5.54 11.02 11.74
CA GLU A 8 -5.49 11.97 10.62
C GLU A 8 -4.61 11.36 9.54
N LYS A 9 -5.15 11.30 8.32
CA LYS A 9 -4.35 10.88 7.18
C LYS A 9 -3.25 11.91 7.01
N ILE A 10 -2.02 11.50 7.27
CA ILE A 10 -0.85 12.39 7.22
C ILE A 10 -0.55 12.80 5.78
N GLU A 11 -0.95 11.95 4.82
CA GLU A 11 -0.81 12.20 3.39
C GLU A 11 -2.18 12.13 2.69
N THR A 12 -2.38 13.00 1.72
CA THR A 12 -3.52 12.92 0.80
C THR A 12 -3.34 11.75 -0.20
N ALA A 13 -4.41 11.40 -0.92
CA ALA A 13 -4.31 10.39 -1.97
C ALA A 13 -3.36 10.85 -3.09
N GLU A 14 -3.39 12.13 -3.43
CA GLU A 14 -2.55 12.76 -4.44
C GLU A 14 -1.08 12.76 -4.04
N GLU A 15 -0.77 13.05 -2.78
CA GLU A 15 0.60 12.95 -2.27
C GLU A 15 1.13 11.53 -2.32
N ARG A 16 0.28 10.53 -1.99
CA ARG A 16 0.67 9.11 -2.11
C ARG A 16 0.93 8.71 -3.55
N VAL A 17 0.14 9.20 -4.51
CA VAL A 17 0.41 9.01 -5.94
C VAL A 17 1.78 9.58 -6.29
N ALA A 18 2.07 10.83 -5.91
CA ALA A 18 3.36 11.45 -6.18
C ALA A 18 4.54 10.64 -5.61
N PHE A 19 4.44 10.14 -4.38
CA PHE A 19 5.48 9.29 -3.79
C PHE A 19 5.70 7.97 -4.56
N ILE A 20 4.62 7.36 -5.06
CA ILE A 20 4.72 6.13 -5.84
C ILE A 20 5.32 6.43 -7.22
N GLU A 21 4.91 7.51 -7.88
CA GLU A 21 5.46 7.95 -9.17
C GLU A 21 6.95 8.26 -9.07
N ASP A 22 7.39 8.94 -8.01
CA ASP A 22 8.80 9.19 -7.74
C ASP A 22 9.60 7.89 -7.57
N ALA A 23 9.05 6.90 -6.86
CA ALA A 23 9.70 5.60 -6.68
C ALA A 23 9.78 4.82 -8.00
N ILE A 24 8.72 4.82 -8.80
CA ILE A 24 8.66 4.20 -10.13
C ILE A 24 9.72 4.82 -11.06
N ALA A 25 9.82 6.14 -11.06
CA ALA A 25 10.80 6.86 -11.86
C ALA A 25 12.24 6.56 -11.42
N ALA A 26 12.49 6.50 -10.10
CA ALA A 26 13.80 6.17 -9.55
C ALA A 26 14.27 4.75 -9.92
N ASP A 27 13.34 3.80 -10.01
CA ASP A 27 13.60 2.42 -10.43
C ASP A 27 13.61 2.23 -11.97
N GLY A 28 13.31 3.27 -12.74
CA GLY A 28 13.28 3.23 -14.20
C GLY A 28 12.18 2.34 -14.78
N LEU A 29 11.04 2.21 -14.09
CA LEU A 29 9.91 1.40 -14.53
C LEU A 29 9.03 2.20 -15.49
N GLU A 30 8.95 1.75 -16.74
CA GLU A 30 8.16 2.43 -17.80
C GLU A 30 6.76 1.82 -18.02
N ASN A 31 6.48 0.66 -17.44
CA ASN A 31 5.26 -0.12 -17.64
C ASN A 31 4.32 -0.10 -16.42
N VAL A 32 4.46 0.87 -15.54
CA VAL A 32 3.65 1.02 -14.33
C VAL A 32 2.92 2.36 -14.36
N GLU A 33 1.63 2.33 -14.07
CA GLU A 33 0.77 3.51 -13.97
C GLU A 33 0.12 3.54 -12.59
N VAL A 34 0.04 4.73 -11.99
CA VAL A 34 -0.58 4.94 -10.68
C VAL A 34 -1.94 5.62 -10.86
N ARG A 35 -2.97 5.06 -10.27
CA ARG A 35 -4.32 5.62 -10.31
C ARG A 35 -4.99 5.59 -8.94
N ILE A 36 -5.84 6.57 -8.70
CA ILE A 36 -6.75 6.60 -7.56
C ILE A 36 -8.10 6.06 -8.02
N PHE A 37 -8.69 5.18 -7.23
CA PHE A 37 -10.07 4.74 -7.46
C PHE A 37 -10.87 4.73 -6.15
N SER A 38 -12.18 4.83 -6.24
CA SER A 38 -13.10 4.89 -5.10
C SER A 38 -14.29 3.94 -5.20
N ASN A 39 -14.35 3.15 -6.27
CA ASN A 39 -15.34 2.12 -6.52
C ASN A 39 -14.84 0.72 -6.11
N LEU A 40 -15.55 -0.33 -6.44
CA LEU A 40 -15.12 -1.70 -6.18
C LEU A 40 -13.89 -2.05 -7.01
N LEU A 41 -12.99 -2.85 -6.41
CA LEU A 41 -11.75 -3.26 -7.07
C LEU A 41 -12.00 -3.92 -8.43
N VAL A 42 -13.02 -4.78 -8.53
CA VAL A 42 -13.36 -5.47 -9.78
C VAL A 42 -13.94 -4.50 -10.84
N GLU A 43 -14.66 -3.47 -10.43
CA GLU A 43 -15.13 -2.41 -11.35
C GLU A 43 -13.95 -1.63 -11.90
N PHE A 44 -13.06 -1.19 -11.03
CA PHE A 44 -11.84 -0.51 -11.44
C PHE A 44 -10.95 -1.39 -12.33
N ALA A 45 -10.81 -2.67 -12.02
CA ALA A 45 -10.07 -3.62 -12.86
C ALA A 45 -10.64 -3.69 -14.29
N ARG A 46 -11.98 -3.75 -14.44
CA ARG A 46 -12.63 -3.69 -15.74
C ARG A 46 -12.38 -2.38 -16.48
N GLU A 47 -12.48 -1.25 -15.78
CA GLU A 47 -12.26 0.08 -16.37
C GLU A 47 -10.86 0.22 -16.97
N VAL A 48 -9.86 -0.38 -16.36
CA VAL A 48 -8.47 -0.35 -16.84
C VAL A 48 -8.11 -1.54 -17.73
N GLY A 49 -9.04 -2.46 -17.98
CA GLY A 49 -8.82 -3.65 -18.80
C GLY A 49 -7.92 -4.69 -18.15
N ALA A 50 -7.83 -4.70 -16.82
CA ALA A 50 -7.04 -5.69 -16.09
C ALA A 50 -7.78 -7.03 -16.05
N THR A 51 -7.04 -8.13 -16.23
CA THR A 51 -7.52 -9.51 -16.13
C THR A 51 -7.07 -10.18 -14.84
N ALA A 52 -6.19 -9.55 -14.09
CA ALA A 52 -5.64 -10.08 -12.86
C ALA A 52 -5.38 -8.96 -11.83
N VAL A 53 -5.48 -9.33 -10.56
CA VAL A 53 -5.09 -8.52 -9.41
C VAL A 53 -3.95 -9.22 -8.69
N VAL A 54 -2.86 -8.51 -8.42
CA VAL A 54 -1.72 -9.04 -7.66
C VAL A 54 -1.66 -8.34 -6.31
N LYS A 55 -1.56 -9.12 -5.23
CA LYS A 55 -1.52 -8.63 -3.86
C LYS A 55 -0.38 -9.23 -3.05
N GLY A 56 0.22 -8.44 -2.19
CA GLY A 56 1.21 -8.88 -1.23
C GLY A 56 0.58 -9.42 0.06
N LEU A 57 1.14 -10.51 0.60
CA LEU A 57 0.79 -11.05 1.91
C LEU A 57 2.00 -10.94 2.83
N ARG A 58 1.81 -10.38 4.03
CA ARG A 58 2.87 -10.17 5.03
C ARG A 58 2.75 -11.09 6.22
N ALA A 59 1.55 -11.24 6.78
CA ALA A 59 1.26 -11.99 7.99
C ALA A 59 -0.02 -12.83 7.84
N SER A 60 -0.26 -13.74 8.79
CA SER A 60 -1.45 -14.60 8.79
C SER A 60 -2.77 -13.83 8.81
N SER A 61 -2.82 -12.70 9.53
CA SER A 61 -3.99 -11.81 9.54
C SER A 61 -4.29 -11.20 8.17
N ASP A 62 -3.26 -10.86 7.39
CA ASP A 62 -3.43 -10.42 5.99
C ASP A 62 -4.04 -11.55 5.14
N PHE A 63 -3.61 -12.79 5.35
CA PHE A 63 -4.12 -13.94 4.60
C PHE A 63 -5.62 -14.14 4.80
N GLU A 64 -6.11 -14.14 6.03
CA GLU A 64 -7.54 -14.35 6.31
C GLU A 64 -8.41 -13.27 5.62
N TYR A 65 -8.04 -12.01 5.79
CA TYR A 65 -8.74 -10.89 5.17
C TYR A 65 -8.69 -10.96 3.63
N GLU A 66 -7.52 -11.19 3.06
CA GLU A 66 -7.34 -11.24 1.61
C GLU A 66 -8.01 -12.46 0.98
N PHE A 67 -8.05 -13.60 1.69
CA PHE A 67 -8.78 -14.78 1.24
C PHE A 67 -10.29 -14.51 1.14
N GLU A 68 -10.88 -13.87 2.17
CA GLU A 68 -12.27 -13.49 2.16
C GLU A 68 -12.57 -12.52 1.00
N MET A 69 -11.74 -11.50 0.82
CA MET A 69 -11.89 -10.54 -0.27
C MET A 69 -11.73 -11.18 -1.65
N ALA A 70 -10.84 -12.16 -1.80
CA ALA A 70 -10.70 -12.91 -3.05
C ALA A 70 -11.99 -13.65 -3.41
N GLN A 71 -12.66 -14.28 -2.44
CA GLN A 71 -13.93 -14.97 -2.67
C GLN A 71 -15.03 -13.99 -3.08
N LEU A 72 -15.10 -12.83 -2.44
CA LEU A 72 -16.07 -11.79 -2.78
C LEU A 72 -15.80 -11.21 -4.18
N ASN A 73 -14.56 -10.91 -4.50
CA ASN A 73 -14.18 -10.41 -5.82
C ASN A 73 -14.49 -11.44 -6.93
N HIS A 74 -14.17 -12.71 -6.72
CA HIS A 74 -14.48 -13.78 -7.67
C HIS A 74 -16.00 -13.96 -7.87
N LYS A 75 -16.79 -13.78 -6.81
CA LYS A 75 -18.26 -13.79 -6.93
C LYS A 75 -18.78 -12.63 -7.77
N LEU A 76 -18.17 -11.45 -7.67
CA LEU A 76 -18.58 -10.26 -8.42
C LEU A 76 -18.11 -10.30 -9.87
N ASP A 77 -16.93 -10.85 -10.10
CA ASP A 77 -16.32 -11.01 -11.42
C ASP A 77 -15.40 -12.24 -11.48
N PRO A 78 -15.90 -13.39 -11.96
CA PRO A 78 -15.09 -14.60 -12.04
C PRO A 78 -14.00 -14.56 -13.12
N GLU A 79 -14.00 -13.56 -14.01
CA GLU A 79 -12.99 -13.43 -15.07
C GLU A 79 -11.71 -12.71 -14.57
N ILE A 80 -11.77 -12.06 -13.41
CA ILE A 80 -10.61 -11.39 -12.82
C ILE A 80 -9.93 -12.33 -11.82
N GLU A 81 -8.72 -12.77 -12.16
CA GLU A 81 -7.93 -13.65 -11.33
C GLU A 81 -7.20 -12.90 -10.22
N SER A 82 -7.06 -13.52 -9.04
CA SER A 82 -6.31 -12.95 -7.92
C SER A 82 -5.05 -13.77 -7.65
N PHE A 83 -3.90 -13.11 -7.67
CA PHE A 83 -2.60 -13.69 -7.37
C PHE A 83 -2.03 -13.09 -6.10
N TYR A 84 -1.41 -13.93 -5.26
CA TYR A 84 -0.85 -13.52 -3.99
C TYR A 84 0.64 -13.84 -3.95
N VAL A 85 1.43 -12.86 -3.51
CA VAL A 85 2.88 -12.98 -3.38
C VAL A 85 3.26 -12.74 -1.92
N PHE A 86 4.05 -13.64 -1.35
CA PHE A 86 4.54 -13.46 0.01
C PHE A 86 5.62 -12.38 0.08
N ALA A 87 5.48 -11.49 1.06
CA ALA A 87 6.52 -10.52 1.36
C ALA A 87 7.80 -11.24 1.83
N ARG A 88 8.95 -10.69 1.46
CA ARG A 88 10.23 -11.18 1.97
C ARG A 88 10.31 -10.97 3.48
N SER A 89 11.11 -11.79 4.17
CA SER A 89 11.21 -11.78 5.64
C SER A 89 11.56 -10.42 6.24
N ASN A 90 12.39 -9.63 5.56
CA ASN A 90 12.78 -8.29 5.99
C ASN A 90 11.67 -7.24 5.87
N TYR A 91 10.58 -7.53 5.14
CA TYR A 91 9.41 -6.65 4.98
C TYR A 91 8.12 -7.25 5.55
N SER A 92 8.14 -8.48 6.06
CA SER A 92 6.96 -9.18 6.54
C SER A 92 6.28 -8.49 7.74
N PHE A 93 7.03 -7.75 8.53
CA PHE A 93 6.54 -6.97 9.67
C PHE A 93 6.22 -5.50 9.34
N LEU A 94 6.52 -5.06 8.11
CA LEU A 94 6.35 -3.67 7.71
C LEU A 94 4.87 -3.28 7.64
N SER A 95 4.51 -2.20 8.30
CA SER A 95 3.18 -1.59 8.22
C SER A 95 3.27 -0.08 8.24
N SER A 96 2.30 0.59 7.63
CA SER A 96 2.21 2.05 7.66
C SER A 96 2.14 2.59 9.09
N THR A 97 1.40 1.94 9.97
CA THR A 97 1.30 2.31 11.39
C THR A 97 2.65 2.21 12.08
N GLY A 98 3.38 1.11 11.90
CA GLY A 98 4.70 0.90 12.53
C GLY A 98 5.73 1.92 12.03
N VAL A 99 5.77 2.18 10.73
CA VAL A 99 6.68 3.19 10.16
C VAL A 99 6.39 4.60 10.70
N LYS A 100 5.12 4.98 10.77
CA LYS A 100 4.71 6.27 11.35
C LYS A 100 5.08 6.41 12.82
N GLU A 101 4.93 5.35 13.58
CA GLU A 101 5.34 5.32 14.99
C GLU A 101 6.86 5.50 15.13
N MET A 102 7.65 4.80 14.33
CA MET A 102 9.11 4.99 14.30
C MET A 102 9.48 6.43 13.95
N ALA A 103 8.83 7.03 12.95
CA ALA A 103 9.06 8.42 12.55
C ALA A 103 8.73 9.43 13.67
N ILE A 104 7.67 9.22 14.45
CA ILE A 104 7.32 10.05 15.62
C ILE A 104 8.47 10.10 16.64
N PHE A 105 9.18 9.00 16.82
CA PHE A 105 10.31 8.90 17.75
C PHE A 105 11.67 9.17 17.10
N ASN A 106 11.69 9.71 15.87
CA ASN A 106 12.88 10.02 15.09
C ASN A 106 13.82 8.82 14.87
N ALA A 107 13.24 7.61 14.80
CA ALA A 107 14.01 6.42 14.43
C ALA A 107 14.35 6.48 12.92
N ASP A 108 15.45 5.84 12.54
CA ASP A 108 15.84 5.71 11.14
C ASP A 108 14.88 4.74 10.42
N ILE A 109 14.24 5.24 9.36
CA ILE A 109 13.33 4.48 8.49
C ILE A 109 13.80 4.47 7.03
N SER A 110 15.05 4.85 6.78
CA SER A 110 15.58 5.02 5.41
C SER A 110 15.67 3.72 4.62
N ASP A 111 15.75 2.58 5.29
CA ASP A 111 15.74 1.24 4.70
C ASP A 111 14.33 0.63 4.54
N LEU A 112 13.31 1.29 5.07
CA LEU A 112 11.92 0.81 5.09
C LEU A 112 11.01 1.50 4.08
N VAL A 113 11.35 2.72 3.69
CA VAL A 113 10.52 3.54 2.79
C VAL A 113 11.40 4.32 1.81
N PRO A 114 10.85 4.74 0.63
CA PRO A 114 11.56 5.61 -0.30
C PRO A 114 11.97 6.94 0.37
N ALA A 115 13.10 7.51 -0.06
CA ALA A 115 13.67 8.72 0.52
C ALA A 115 12.68 9.92 0.60
N PRO A 116 11.84 10.22 -0.41
CA PRO A 116 10.84 11.27 -0.30
C PRO A 116 9.81 11.03 0.79
N VAL A 117 9.43 9.77 1.01
CA VAL A 117 8.49 9.37 2.07
C VAL A 117 9.13 9.53 3.44
N ALA A 118 10.38 9.10 3.61
CA ALA A 118 11.12 9.26 4.86
C ALA A 118 11.23 10.76 5.25
N ALA A 119 11.57 11.62 4.29
CA ALA A 119 11.65 13.06 4.50
C ALA A 119 10.31 13.68 4.90
N ALA A 120 9.22 13.32 4.23
CA ALA A 120 7.89 13.82 4.53
C ALA A 120 7.41 13.37 5.93
N LEU A 121 7.68 12.14 6.32
CA LEU A 121 7.32 11.63 7.64
C LEU A 121 8.15 12.31 8.75
N ALA A 122 9.43 12.51 8.54
CA ALA A 122 10.30 13.21 9.51
C ALA A 122 9.83 14.66 9.72
N ASP A 123 9.48 15.36 8.64
CA ASP A 123 8.98 16.75 8.72
C ASP A 123 7.64 16.87 9.45
N ARG A 124 6.71 15.95 9.18
CA ARG A 124 5.34 16.02 9.70
C ARG A 124 5.16 15.42 11.08
N LEU A 125 5.92 14.38 11.42
CA LEU A 125 5.74 13.57 12.63
C LEU A 125 6.91 13.65 13.60
N GLY A 126 8.13 13.97 13.13
CA GLY A 126 9.31 14.02 13.98
C GLY A 126 9.12 14.96 15.17
N ARG A 127 9.40 14.48 16.35
CA ARG A 127 9.43 15.32 17.57
C ARG A 127 10.59 16.32 17.45
N ARG A 128 10.29 17.57 17.57
CA ARG A 128 11.30 18.63 17.69
C ARG A 128 11.86 18.71 19.11
#